data_253d0451431884bc92f5e08362e5b8c0
#
_entry.id   253d0451431884bc92f5e08362e5b8c0
#
_cell.length_a   1.000
_cell.length_b   1.000
_cell.length_c   1.000
_cell.angle_alpha   90.00
_cell.angle_beta   90.00
_cell.angle_gamma   90.00
#
_symmetry.space_group_name_H-M   'P 1'
#
loop_
_entity.id
_entity.type
_entity.pdbx_description
1 polymer ?
#
loop_
_entity_poly.entity_id
_entity_poly.type
_entity_poly.pdbx_seq_one_letter_code
_entity_poly.pdbx_strand_id
1 'polypeptide(L)'
;MKIARLVQDGKETYGLIKDDRVATKDDITYQTGIPIPLNIKDFLFEGWYDEVKDKISDASFKEELKKFRLLAPIPDPPKIICLTFNYPAHAKEQDLVSPNEPVIFIKPRTTLCGTDSDIMCPNFIKQLDYEIELAVIIGKTCKNVDESRSMDYIFGYMVFNDVSARDIQMRDKQFTRGKSFDTFAPCGPWITSADEVTDPQDLQLVTKINGQNRQDSSTKNMFIKIPSIISELSNVMTLEKGDIIVTGTPDGVALNNPNTPFLKNGDKIETVSYTHLRAHETLRYLVCRLLLE
;
A
#
# COMPACT_ATOMS: atom_id res chain seq x y z
N MET A 1 1.31 14.80 5.45
CA MET A 1 0.63 14.23 6.65
C MET A 1 0.30 12.75 6.45
N LYS A 2 0.07 12.01 7.54
CA LYS A 2 -0.35 10.60 7.51
C LYS A 2 -1.85 10.54 7.77
N ILE A 3 -2.60 9.85 6.90
CA ILE A 3 -4.05 9.75 6.97
C ILE A 3 -4.46 8.29 7.11
N ALA A 4 -5.20 7.96 8.16
CA ALA A 4 -5.61 6.61 8.47
C ALA A 4 -7.13 6.46 8.57
N ARG A 5 -7.62 5.27 8.19
CA ARG A 5 -8.98 4.83 8.46
C ARG A 5 -8.98 3.96 9.71
N LEU A 6 -9.85 4.27 10.65
CA LEU A 6 -9.76 3.88 12.05
C LEU A 6 -11.06 3.23 12.53
N VAL A 7 -10.95 2.30 13.47
CA VAL A 7 -12.11 1.79 14.23
C VAL A 7 -11.81 1.86 15.72
N GLN A 8 -12.74 2.43 16.48
CA GLN A 8 -12.76 2.42 17.93
C GLN A 8 -14.17 2.05 18.41
N ASP A 9 -14.29 1.11 19.34
CA ASP A 9 -15.57 0.65 19.92
C ASP A 9 -16.64 0.28 18.87
N GLY A 10 -16.18 -0.35 17.77
CA GLY A 10 -17.03 -0.77 16.66
C GLY A 10 -17.48 0.37 15.72
N LYS A 11 -17.07 1.60 15.98
CA LYS A 11 -17.38 2.76 15.13
C LYS A 11 -16.20 3.09 14.23
N GLU A 12 -16.49 3.17 12.93
CA GLU A 12 -15.51 3.59 11.94
C GLU A 12 -15.40 5.11 11.88
N THR A 13 -14.17 5.58 11.77
CA THR A 13 -13.80 6.99 11.57
C THR A 13 -12.52 7.05 10.74
N TYR A 14 -12.02 8.24 10.52
CA TYR A 14 -10.68 8.48 9.99
C TYR A 14 -10.03 9.64 10.73
N GLY A 15 -8.73 9.80 10.54
CA GLY A 15 -8.00 10.90 11.17
C GLY A 15 -6.61 11.07 10.61
N LEU A 16 -5.98 12.13 11.08
CA LEU A 16 -4.58 12.44 10.82
C LEU A 16 -3.72 11.85 11.93
N ILE A 17 -2.55 11.33 11.54
CA ILE A 17 -1.59 10.72 12.47
C ILE A 17 -0.35 11.61 12.56
N LYS A 18 0.06 11.90 13.79
CA LYS A 18 1.34 12.51 14.11
C LYS A 18 1.96 11.75 15.27
N ASP A 19 3.15 11.20 15.07
CA ASP A 19 3.79 10.28 16.00
C ASP A 19 2.84 9.14 16.39
N ASP A 20 2.61 8.89 17.67
CA ASP A 20 1.65 7.89 18.18
C ASP A 20 0.28 8.50 18.56
N ARG A 21 -0.04 9.64 18.00
CA ARG A 21 -1.28 10.38 18.28
C ARG A 21 -2.16 10.52 17.06
N VAL A 22 -3.45 10.64 17.32
CA VAL A 22 -4.50 10.78 16.30
C VAL A 22 -5.27 12.08 16.54
N ALA A 23 -5.46 12.84 15.47
CA ALA A 23 -6.52 13.84 15.36
C ALA A 23 -7.67 13.19 14.56
N THR A 24 -8.73 12.79 15.24
CA THR A 24 -9.90 12.19 14.58
C THR A 24 -10.64 13.21 13.71
N LYS A 25 -11.51 12.72 12.82
CA LYS A 25 -12.42 13.57 12.04
C LYS A 25 -13.11 14.64 12.91
N ASP A 26 -13.58 14.24 14.10
CA ASP A 26 -14.29 15.16 15.00
C ASP A 26 -13.35 16.19 15.64
N ASP A 27 -12.10 15.80 15.98
CA ASP A 27 -11.08 16.75 16.45
C ASP A 27 -10.71 17.77 15.38
N ILE A 28 -10.57 17.32 14.12
CA ILE A 28 -10.30 18.19 12.98
C ILE A 28 -11.44 19.20 12.78
N THR A 29 -12.69 18.72 12.76
CA THR A 29 -13.88 19.57 12.64
C THR A 29 -13.94 20.58 13.78
N TYR A 30 -13.73 20.13 15.02
CA TYR A 30 -13.77 21.01 16.20
C TYR A 30 -12.71 22.12 16.14
N GLN A 31 -11.49 21.78 15.77
CA GLN A 31 -10.39 22.74 15.75
C GLN A 31 -10.49 23.73 14.59
N THR A 32 -10.85 23.24 13.39
CA THR A 32 -10.86 24.08 12.19
C THR A 32 -12.16 24.85 12.01
N GLY A 33 -13.24 24.41 12.68
CA GLY A 33 -14.60 24.90 12.44
C GLY A 33 -15.17 24.48 11.08
N ILE A 34 -14.48 23.60 10.35
CA ILE A 34 -14.88 23.13 9.01
C ILE A 34 -15.56 21.77 9.15
N PRO A 35 -16.83 21.63 8.75
CA PRO A 35 -17.58 20.37 8.82
C PRO A 35 -17.11 19.41 7.70
N ILE A 36 -16.01 18.70 7.94
CA ILE A 36 -15.46 17.74 6.96
C ILE A 36 -16.36 16.51 6.80
N PRO A 37 -16.33 15.85 5.62
CA PRO A 37 -17.25 14.73 5.29
C PRO A 37 -17.04 13.51 6.18
N LEU A 38 -18.08 12.65 6.26
CA LEU A 38 -18.00 11.36 6.97
C LEU A 38 -17.16 10.33 6.18
N ASN A 39 -17.19 10.42 4.86
CA ASN A 39 -16.47 9.49 3.98
C ASN A 39 -15.02 9.94 3.82
N ILE A 40 -14.08 9.04 4.09
CA ILE A 40 -12.65 9.33 3.93
C ILE A 40 -12.27 9.66 2.49
N LYS A 41 -12.89 9.05 1.49
CA LYS A 41 -12.58 9.34 0.07
C LYS A 41 -12.96 10.76 -0.31
N ASP A 42 -14.13 11.23 0.13
CA ASP A 42 -14.54 12.62 -0.07
C ASP A 42 -13.55 13.57 0.61
N PHE A 43 -13.12 13.23 1.84
CA PHE A 43 -12.10 14.01 2.54
C PHE A 43 -10.78 14.10 1.77
N LEU A 44 -10.29 12.98 1.23
CA LEU A 44 -9.01 12.91 0.53
C LEU A 44 -9.06 13.59 -0.86
N PHE A 45 -10.17 13.44 -1.59
CA PHE A 45 -10.16 13.69 -3.03
C PHE A 45 -11.09 14.81 -3.50
N GLU A 46 -11.93 15.41 -2.62
CA GLU A 46 -12.82 16.52 -2.96
C GLU A 46 -12.38 17.86 -2.36
N GLY A 47 -11.07 17.99 -2.03
CA GLY A 47 -10.46 19.24 -1.61
C GLY A 47 -10.49 19.50 -0.11
N TRP A 48 -11.20 18.70 0.69
CA TRP A 48 -11.31 18.90 2.14
C TRP A 48 -9.98 18.74 2.87
N TYR A 49 -9.15 17.79 2.44
CA TYR A 49 -7.81 17.61 2.98
C TYR A 49 -6.98 18.89 2.81
N ASP A 50 -6.95 19.44 1.60
CA ASP A 50 -6.19 20.67 1.29
C ASP A 50 -6.72 21.88 2.06
N GLU A 51 -8.02 21.94 2.34
CA GLU A 51 -8.62 23.03 3.11
C GLU A 51 -8.20 23.02 4.58
N VAL A 52 -7.98 21.85 5.18
CA VAL A 52 -7.72 21.72 6.62
C VAL A 52 -6.26 21.46 6.98
N LYS A 53 -5.42 20.91 6.09
CA LYS A 53 -4.07 20.43 6.43
C LYS A 53 -3.19 21.49 7.09
N ASP A 54 -3.25 22.74 6.64
CA ASP A 54 -2.46 23.84 7.17
C ASP A 54 -3.08 24.52 8.42
N LYS A 55 -4.32 24.13 8.77
CA LYS A 55 -5.04 24.65 9.95
C LYS A 55 -4.95 23.74 11.16
N ILE A 56 -4.42 22.52 10.99
CA ILE A 56 -4.28 21.55 12.08
C ILE A 56 -3.05 21.87 12.92
N SER A 57 -3.25 22.00 14.23
CA SER A 57 -2.17 22.17 15.21
C SER A 57 -1.93 20.90 16.02
N ASP A 58 -0.83 20.87 16.75
CA ASP A 58 -0.48 19.75 17.63
C ASP A 58 -1.55 19.47 18.69
N ALA A 59 -2.28 20.49 19.12
CA ALA A 59 -3.37 20.36 20.08
C ALA A 59 -4.57 19.52 19.59
N SER A 60 -4.65 19.24 18.26
CA SER A 60 -5.68 18.35 17.70
C SER A 60 -5.39 16.87 17.92
N PHE A 61 -4.12 16.51 18.08
CA PHE A 61 -3.68 15.11 18.22
C PHE A 61 -3.84 14.62 19.66
N LYS A 62 -5.08 14.34 20.07
CA LYS A 62 -5.45 14.06 21.47
C LYS A 62 -5.41 12.58 21.79
N GLU A 63 -5.86 11.75 20.87
CA GLU A 63 -6.02 10.32 21.11
C GLU A 63 -4.73 9.54 20.85
N GLU A 64 -4.52 8.47 21.60
CA GLU A 64 -3.41 7.56 21.36
C GLU A 64 -3.75 6.59 20.23
N LEU A 65 -2.85 6.43 19.25
CA LEU A 65 -3.05 5.57 18.08
C LEU A 65 -3.39 4.12 18.46
N LYS A 66 -2.80 3.59 19.53
CA LYS A 66 -3.04 2.20 20.01
C LYS A 66 -4.48 1.91 20.44
N LYS A 67 -5.32 2.94 20.65
CA LYS A 67 -6.74 2.78 20.97
C LYS A 67 -7.58 2.41 19.73
N PHE A 68 -7.01 2.50 18.54
CA PHE A 68 -7.70 2.28 17.29
C PHE A 68 -7.16 1.05 16.58
N ARG A 69 -8.06 0.30 15.95
CA ARG A 69 -7.70 -0.66 14.92
C ARG A 69 -7.60 0.06 13.58
N LEU A 70 -6.52 -0.19 12.84
CA LEU A 70 -6.26 0.41 11.53
C LEU A 70 -6.87 -0.45 10.42
N LEU A 71 -7.64 0.17 9.55
CA LEU A 71 -8.24 -0.46 8.38
C LEU A 71 -7.43 -0.13 7.13
N ALA A 72 -7.71 -0.83 6.02
CA ALA A 72 -7.20 -0.41 4.72
C ALA A 72 -7.59 1.06 4.47
N PRO A 73 -6.63 1.96 4.18
CA PRO A 73 -6.90 3.40 4.16
C PRO A 73 -7.94 3.83 3.11
N ILE A 74 -8.00 3.13 1.96
CA ILE A 74 -9.05 3.33 0.94
C ILE A 74 -9.93 2.09 0.93
N PRO A 75 -11.22 2.20 1.32
CA PRO A 75 -12.09 1.03 1.46
C PRO A 75 -12.55 0.44 0.11
N ASP A 76 -12.71 1.29 -0.89
CA ASP A 76 -13.33 0.97 -2.18
C ASP A 76 -12.62 1.70 -3.34
N PRO A 77 -11.35 1.39 -3.63
CA PRO A 77 -10.66 1.96 -4.76
C PRO A 77 -11.37 1.57 -6.08
N PRO A 78 -11.44 2.48 -7.07
CA PRO A 78 -12.01 2.14 -8.38
C PRO A 78 -11.25 0.99 -9.04
N LYS A 79 -9.90 1.01 -8.95
CA LYS A 79 -9.00 -0.04 -9.45
C LYS A 79 -7.82 -0.26 -8.49
N ILE A 80 -7.35 -1.50 -8.43
CA ILE A 80 -6.05 -1.85 -7.82
C ILE A 80 -5.22 -2.45 -8.96
N ILE A 81 -4.30 -1.66 -9.50
CA ILE A 81 -3.47 -1.99 -10.66
C ILE A 81 -2.10 -2.39 -10.14
N CYS A 82 -1.69 -3.63 -10.38
CA CYS A 82 -0.42 -4.17 -9.90
C CYS A 82 0.53 -4.43 -11.06
N LEU A 83 1.81 -4.04 -10.90
CA LEU A 83 2.86 -4.30 -11.87
C LEU A 83 3.56 -5.63 -11.58
N THR A 84 4.01 -6.30 -12.65
CA THR A 84 4.85 -7.49 -12.54
C THR A 84 6.28 -7.18 -12.96
N PHE A 85 7.25 -7.85 -12.34
CA PHE A 85 8.68 -7.86 -12.73
C PHE A 85 9.34 -6.46 -12.83
N ASN A 86 8.88 -5.51 -12.04
CA ASN A 86 9.42 -4.15 -12.06
C ASN A 86 10.74 -4.00 -11.29
N TYR A 87 11.26 -5.08 -10.70
CA TYR A 87 12.59 -5.11 -10.08
C TYR A 87 13.45 -6.15 -10.81
N PRO A 88 14.58 -5.74 -11.42
CA PRO A 88 15.42 -6.66 -12.19
C PRO A 88 15.94 -7.86 -11.40
N ALA A 89 16.24 -7.67 -10.11
CA ALA A 89 16.68 -8.76 -9.24
C ALA A 89 15.57 -9.80 -9.06
N HIS A 90 14.31 -9.38 -8.84
CA HIS A 90 13.15 -10.26 -8.75
C HIS A 90 12.84 -10.99 -10.07
N ALA A 91 12.91 -10.27 -11.20
CA ALA A 91 12.74 -10.89 -12.51
C ALA A 91 13.79 -12.00 -12.73
N LYS A 92 15.05 -11.75 -12.35
CA LYS A 92 16.14 -12.72 -12.46
C LYS A 92 15.94 -13.97 -11.57
N GLU A 93 15.33 -13.86 -10.39
CA GLU A 93 14.96 -15.02 -9.54
C GLU A 93 14.03 -15.99 -10.28
N GLN A 94 13.32 -15.51 -11.29
CA GLN A 94 12.35 -16.27 -12.07
C GLN A 94 12.87 -16.56 -13.50
N ASP A 95 14.17 -16.39 -13.75
CA ASP A 95 14.81 -16.53 -15.08
C ASP A 95 14.16 -15.64 -16.15
N LEU A 96 13.68 -14.46 -15.75
CA LEU A 96 13.03 -13.48 -16.60
C LEU A 96 13.83 -12.16 -16.65
N VAL A 97 13.45 -11.31 -17.59
CA VAL A 97 13.96 -9.94 -17.74
C VAL A 97 12.82 -8.96 -17.45
N SER A 98 13.11 -7.85 -16.77
CA SER A 98 12.12 -6.80 -16.57
C SER A 98 11.58 -6.29 -17.92
N PRO A 99 10.27 -6.14 -18.07
CA PRO A 99 9.66 -5.66 -19.31
C PRO A 99 9.95 -4.16 -19.50
N ASN A 100 10.05 -3.72 -20.75
CA ASN A 100 10.27 -2.30 -21.08
C ASN A 100 9.03 -1.43 -20.85
N GLU A 101 7.84 -2.04 -20.79
CA GLU A 101 6.56 -1.38 -20.53
C GLU A 101 5.87 -2.06 -19.34
N PRO A 102 5.00 -1.35 -18.60
CA PRO A 102 4.27 -1.93 -17.47
C PRO A 102 3.43 -3.13 -17.88
N VAL A 103 3.77 -4.31 -17.39
CA VAL A 103 2.93 -5.51 -17.47
C VAL A 103 2.09 -5.54 -16.20
N ILE A 104 0.78 -5.52 -16.35
CA ILE A 104 -0.14 -5.33 -15.24
C ILE A 104 -1.13 -6.48 -15.07
N PHE A 105 -1.66 -6.58 -13.85
CA PHE A 105 -2.88 -7.32 -13.51
C PHE A 105 -3.70 -6.50 -12.52
N ILE A 106 -4.95 -6.90 -12.30
CA ILE A 106 -5.88 -6.21 -11.41
C ILE A 106 -6.21 -7.11 -10.22
N LYS A 107 -6.25 -6.53 -9.01
CA LYS A 107 -6.81 -7.18 -7.82
C LYS A 107 -8.21 -6.60 -7.54
N PRO A 108 -9.19 -7.45 -7.16
CA PRO A 108 -10.49 -6.96 -6.71
C PRO A 108 -10.39 -6.28 -5.34
N ARG A 109 -11.27 -5.32 -5.07
CA ARG A 109 -11.27 -4.58 -3.78
C ARG A 109 -11.50 -5.47 -2.55
N THR A 110 -12.12 -6.63 -2.70
CA THR A 110 -12.36 -7.59 -1.61
C THR A 110 -11.06 -8.20 -1.06
N THR A 111 -9.95 -8.07 -1.78
CA THR A 111 -8.64 -8.50 -1.31
C THR A 111 -8.06 -7.58 -0.22
N LEU A 112 -8.53 -6.34 -0.12
CA LEU A 112 -7.98 -5.36 0.82
C LEU A 112 -8.24 -5.73 2.28
N CYS A 113 -7.21 -5.63 3.08
CA CYS A 113 -7.31 -5.66 4.53
C CYS A 113 -6.29 -4.69 5.17
N GLY A 114 -6.53 -4.29 6.40
CA GLY A 114 -5.68 -3.33 7.11
C GLY A 114 -4.58 -4.02 7.92
N THR A 115 -3.86 -3.20 8.69
CA THR A 115 -2.86 -3.64 9.66
C THR A 115 -3.53 -4.48 10.75
N ASP A 116 -2.80 -5.48 11.26
CA ASP A 116 -3.26 -6.45 12.27
C ASP A 116 -4.45 -7.32 11.82
N SER A 117 -4.75 -7.33 10.52
CA SER A 117 -5.74 -8.25 9.96
C SER A 117 -5.11 -9.63 9.70
N ASP A 118 -5.93 -10.66 9.83
CA ASP A 118 -5.55 -12.00 9.43
C ASP A 118 -5.63 -12.15 7.90
N ILE A 119 -4.65 -12.85 7.31
CA ILE A 119 -4.69 -13.26 5.92
C ILE A 119 -5.33 -14.65 5.86
N MET A 120 -6.52 -14.72 5.30
CA MET A 120 -7.30 -15.95 5.22
C MET A 120 -6.84 -16.78 4.02
N CYS A 121 -6.20 -17.91 4.29
CA CYS A 121 -5.67 -18.77 3.23
C CYS A 121 -6.46 -20.08 3.13
N PRO A 122 -7.19 -20.32 2.04
CA PRO A 122 -7.89 -21.58 1.83
C PRO A 122 -6.95 -22.79 1.86
N ASN A 123 -7.38 -23.89 2.47
CA ASN A 123 -6.60 -25.11 2.71
C ASN A 123 -6.03 -25.77 1.43
N PHE A 124 -6.62 -25.50 0.27
CA PHE A 124 -6.15 -26.05 -1.00
C PHE A 124 -4.93 -25.29 -1.56
N ILE A 125 -4.59 -24.09 -1.03
CA ILE A 125 -3.39 -23.33 -1.38
C ILE A 125 -2.23 -23.90 -0.57
N LYS A 126 -1.16 -24.31 -1.26
CA LYS A 126 0.04 -24.92 -0.63
C LYS A 126 1.28 -24.06 -0.75
N GLN A 127 1.25 -23.03 -1.59
CA GLN A 127 2.40 -22.18 -1.87
C GLN A 127 1.97 -20.70 -1.73
N LEU A 128 1.70 -20.28 -0.49
CA LEU A 128 1.40 -18.88 -0.20
C LEU A 128 2.68 -18.07 0.00
N ASP A 129 2.76 -16.94 -0.67
CA ASP A 129 3.94 -16.08 -0.71
C ASP A 129 3.59 -14.62 -0.40
N TYR A 130 4.58 -13.83 -0.05
CA TYR A 130 4.51 -12.42 0.29
C TYR A 130 5.26 -11.58 -0.74
N GLU A 131 4.83 -10.36 -0.97
CA GLU A 131 5.46 -9.39 -1.87
C GLU A 131 5.27 -7.98 -1.33
N ILE A 132 6.32 -7.42 -0.67
CA ILE A 132 6.28 -6.00 -0.28
C ILE A 132 6.37 -5.11 -1.49
N GLU A 133 5.51 -4.10 -1.55
CA GLU A 133 5.48 -3.12 -2.62
C GLU A 133 5.21 -1.72 -2.11
N LEU A 134 5.63 -0.71 -2.86
CA LEU A 134 5.12 0.64 -2.71
C LEU A 134 3.80 0.76 -3.48
N ALA A 135 2.76 1.25 -2.84
CA ALA A 135 1.52 1.63 -3.50
C ALA A 135 1.44 3.15 -3.66
N VAL A 136 1.10 3.58 -4.87
CA VAL A 136 0.85 4.97 -5.26
C VAL A 136 -0.64 5.20 -5.33
N ILE A 137 -1.13 6.28 -4.71
CA ILE A 137 -2.55 6.64 -4.68
C ILE A 137 -2.79 7.80 -5.63
N ILE A 138 -3.67 7.61 -6.60
CA ILE A 138 -4.05 8.67 -7.54
C ILE A 138 -4.99 9.67 -6.84
N GLY A 139 -4.59 10.94 -6.87
CA GLY A 139 -5.34 12.05 -6.25
C GLY A 139 -6.22 12.86 -7.20
N LYS A 140 -5.90 12.81 -8.48
CA LYS A 140 -6.62 13.56 -9.52
C LYS A 140 -6.86 12.65 -10.71
N THR A 141 -8.10 12.62 -11.22
CA THR A 141 -8.43 11.88 -12.44
C THR A 141 -7.59 12.38 -13.62
N CYS A 142 -7.01 11.44 -14.37
CA CYS A 142 -6.13 11.79 -15.48
C CYS A 142 -6.20 10.76 -16.62
N LYS A 143 -5.81 11.23 -17.81
CA LYS A 143 -5.72 10.45 -19.05
C LYS A 143 -4.66 11.11 -19.96
N ASN A 144 -3.83 10.30 -20.63
CA ASN A 144 -2.79 10.74 -21.55
C ASN A 144 -1.85 11.79 -20.90
N VAL A 145 -1.27 11.45 -19.76
CA VAL A 145 -0.42 12.37 -18.98
C VAL A 145 1.03 12.22 -19.42
N ASP A 146 1.68 13.35 -19.71
CA ASP A 146 3.11 13.37 -19.93
C ASP A 146 3.88 12.96 -18.66
N GLU A 147 4.96 12.21 -18.82
CA GLU A 147 5.78 11.72 -17.71
C GLU A 147 6.24 12.86 -16.79
N SER A 148 6.64 13.99 -17.36
CA SER A 148 7.10 15.18 -16.63
C SER A 148 6.04 15.79 -15.68
N ARG A 149 4.77 15.48 -15.90
CA ARG A 149 3.65 15.98 -15.09
C ARG A 149 2.94 14.90 -14.27
N SER A 150 3.36 13.65 -14.41
CA SER A 150 2.67 12.51 -13.80
C SER A 150 2.59 12.58 -12.26
N MET A 151 3.62 13.15 -11.64
CA MET A 151 3.69 13.31 -10.18
C MET A 151 2.64 14.29 -9.63
N ASP A 152 2.11 15.22 -10.45
CA ASP A 152 1.05 16.17 -10.07
C ASP A 152 -0.30 15.48 -9.76
N TYR A 153 -0.45 14.22 -10.15
CA TYR A 153 -1.67 13.43 -10.00
C TYR A 153 -1.64 12.49 -8.81
N ILE A 154 -0.53 12.43 -8.07
CA ILE A 154 -0.38 11.56 -6.90
C ILE A 154 -0.91 12.27 -5.65
N PHE A 155 -1.77 11.58 -4.90
CA PHE A 155 -2.18 12.00 -3.56
C PHE A 155 -1.13 11.63 -2.51
N GLY A 156 -0.59 10.41 -2.57
CA GLY A 156 0.34 9.91 -1.59
C GLY A 156 0.73 8.45 -1.81
N TYR A 157 1.31 7.86 -0.77
CA TYR A 157 1.92 6.54 -0.83
C TYR A 157 1.56 5.73 0.41
N MET A 158 1.54 4.39 0.27
CA MET A 158 1.41 3.46 1.39
C MET A 158 2.18 2.17 1.12
N VAL A 159 2.40 1.38 2.17
CA VAL A 159 2.92 0.02 2.04
C VAL A 159 1.80 -0.90 1.58
N PHE A 160 2.14 -1.86 0.75
CA PHE A 160 1.25 -2.88 0.23
C PHE A 160 1.95 -4.24 0.27
N ASN A 161 1.19 -5.31 0.53
CA ASN A 161 1.68 -6.68 0.42
C ASN A 161 0.82 -7.42 -0.60
N ASP A 162 1.40 -7.74 -1.77
CA ASP A 162 0.70 -8.45 -2.83
C ASP A 162 0.78 -9.97 -2.60
N VAL A 163 -0.01 -10.44 -1.64
CA VAL A 163 -0.07 -11.86 -1.27
C VAL A 163 -0.46 -12.72 -2.45
N SER A 164 0.28 -13.82 -2.65
CA SER A 164 0.26 -14.62 -3.87
C SER A 164 0.12 -16.12 -3.58
N ALA A 165 -0.90 -16.76 -4.13
CA ALA A 165 -1.03 -18.22 -4.21
C ALA A 165 -0.27 -18.73 -5.44
N ARG A 166 1.01 -19.10 -5.26
CA ARG A 166 1.90 -19.45 -6.37
C ARG A 166 1.46 -20.68 -7.16
N ASP A 167 0.93 -21.70 -6.47
CA ASP A 167 0.38 -22.90 -7.10
C ASP A 167 -0.80 -22.59 -8.05
N ILE A 168 -1.63 -21.61 -7.71
CA ILE A 168 -2.71 -21.13 -8.58
C ILE A 168 -2.15 -20.30 -9.74
N GLN A 169 -1.26 -19.36 -9.43
CA GLN A 169 -0.61 -18.49 -10.42
C GLN A 169 0.11 -19.29 -11.51
N MET A 170 0.91 -20.28 -11.11
CA MET A 170 1.66 -21.12 -12.05
C MET A 170 0.76 -22.02 -12.88
N ARG A 171 -0.30 -22.59 -12.30
CA ARG A 171 -1.28 -23.39 -13.01
C ARG A 171 -2.02 -22.60 -14.09
N ASP A 172 -2.43 -21.37 -13.75
CA ASP A 172 -3.22 -20.53 -14.64
C ASP A 172 -2.38 -19.80 -15.69
N LYS A 173 -1.07 -19.71 -15.48
CA LYS A 173 -0.13 -18.93 -16.31
C LYS A 173 -0.56 -17.47 -16.46
N GLN A 174 -1.22 -16.93 -15.45
CA GLN A 174 -1.64 -15.54 -15.33
C GLN A 174 -1.84 -15.19 -13.84
N PHE A 175 -1.75 -13.91 -13.49
CA PHE A 175 -1.58 -13.50 -12.10
C PHE A 175 -2.88 -13.34 -11.34
N THR A 176 -3.93 -12.80 -11.98
CA THR A 176 -5.13 -12.26 -11.33
C THR A 176 -5.76 -13.24 -10.33
N ARG A 177 -6.06 -14.47 -10.72
CA ARG A 177 -6.76 -15.41 -9.83
C ARG A 177 -5.92 -15.84 -8.62
N GLY A 178 -4.60 -16.06 -8.80
CA GLY A 178 -3.69 -16.41 -7.71
C GLY A 178 -3.47 -15.30 -6.69
N LYS A 179 -3.89 -14.07 -7.02
CA LYS A 179 -3.72 -12.87 -6.20
C LYS A 179 -5.04 -12.22 -5.78
N SER A 180 -6.19 -12.87 -6.06
CA SER A 180 -7.54 -12.29 -5.87
C SER A 180 -8.34 -12.88 -4.71
N PHE A 181 -7.74 -13.69 -3.86
CA PHE A 181 -8.43 -14.18 -2.67
C PHE A 181 -8.70 -13.03 -1.69
N ASP A 182 -9.79 -13.11 -0.95
CA ASP A 182 -10.10 -12.14 0.09
C ASP A 182 -8.93 -12.03 1.07
N THR A 183 -8.64 -10.83 1.55
CA THR A 183 -7.50 -10.49 2.42
C THR A 183 -6.10 -10.60 1.80
N PHE A 184 -5.94 -10.90 0.50
CA PHE A 184 -4.64 -11.02 -0.15
C PHE A 184 -4.01 -9.67 -0.57
N ALA A 185 -4.53 -8.57 -0.04
CA ALA A 185 -3.95 -7.24 -0.23
C ALA A 185 -3.90 -6.44 1.09
N PRO A 186 -3.12 -6.91 2.08
CA PRO A 186 -2.83 -6.09 3.24
C PRO A 186 -2.19 -4.77 2.82
N CYS A 187 -2.71 -3.63 3.30
CA CYS A 187 -2.19 -2.32 2.93
C CYS A 187 -2.35 -1.28 4.05
N GLY A 188 -1.50 -0.28 4.02
CA GLY A 188 -1.47 0.80 5.01
C GLY A 188 -0.12 0.88 5.75
N PRO A 189 -0.10 1.16 7.06
CA PRO A 189 -1.21 1.40 7.98
C PRO A 189 -1.98 2.72 7.72
N TRP A 190 -1.39 3.63 6.97
CA TRP A 190 -1.94 4.92 6.55
C TRP A 190 -1.46 5.30 5.15
N ILE A 191 -2.05 6.32 4.57
CA ILE A 191 -1.50 7.02 3.42
C ILE A 191 -0.63 8.16 3.93
N THR A 192 0.59 8.27 3.42
CA THR A 192 1.41 9.47 3.57
C THR A 192 1.21 10.34 2.35
N SER A 193 0.80 11.57 2.56
CA SER A 193 0.61 12.52 1.45
C SER A 193 1.92 12.76 0.69
N ALA A 194 1.82 13.06 -0.60
CA ALA A 194 2.97 13.15 -1.48
C ALA A 194 3.97 14.23 -1.05
N ASP A 195 3.50 15.32 -0.47
CA ASP A 195 4.31 16.42 0.06
C ASP A 195 5.20 16.03 1.27
N GLU A 196 4.88 14.94 1.96
CA GLU A 196 5.68 14.40 3.07
C GLU A 196 6.74 13.39 2.62
N VAL A 197 6.72 12.97 1.38
CA VAL A 197 7.68 11.99 0.82
C VAL A 197 8.65 12.72 -0.10
N THR A 198 9.86 12.93 0.37
CA THR A 198 10.88 13.71 -0.36
C THR A 198 11.24 13.08 -1.69
N ASP A 199 11.46 11.77 -1.72
CA ASP A 199 11.74 11.00 -2.93
C ASP A 199 11.09 9.61 -2.86
N PRO A 200 9.99 9.37 -3.57
CA PRO A 200 9.36 8.05 -3.59
C PRO A 200 10.19 7.00 -4.35
N GLN A 201 11.25 7.42 -5.07
CA GLN A 201 12.18 6.52 -5.75
C GLN A 201 13.40 6.15 -4.90
N ASP A 202 13.46 6.57 -3.62
CA ASP A 202 14.50 6.13 -2.67
C ASP A 202 13.90 5.79 -1.30
N LEU A 203 12.94 4.87 -1.28
CA LEU A 203 12.34 4.33 -0.08
C LEU A 203 12.82 2.90 0.14
N GLN A 204 13.29 2.58 1.34
CA GLN A 204 13.62 1.21 1.70
C GLN A 204 12.34 0.39 1.90
N LEU A 205 12.32 -0.83 1.37
CA LEU A 205 11.24 -1.81 1.50
C LEU A 205 11.78 -3.07 2.17
N VAL A 206 11.20 -3.45 3.31
CA VAL A 206 11.65 -4.62 4.08
C VAL A 206 10.45 -5.50 4.42
N THR A 207 10.58 -6.81 4.16
CA THR A 207 9.66 -7.84 4.68
C THR A 207 10.37 -8.68 5.72
N LYS A 208 9.71 -8.89 6.86
CA LYS A 208 10.14 -9.86 7.88
C LYS A 208 9.06 -10.90 8.08
N ILE A 209 9.48 -12.16 8.16
CA ILE A 209 8.63 -13.29 8.55
C ILE A 209 9.13 -13.81 9.88
N ASN A 210 8.27 -13.75 10.91
CA ASN A 210 8.63 -14.13 12.29
C ASN A 210 9.92 -13.44 12.78
N GLY A 211 10.08 -12.16 12.44
CA GLY A 211 11.25 -11.34 12.79
C GLY A 211 12.49 -11.55 11.91
N GLN A 212 12.47 -12.48 10.94
CA GLN A 212 13.58 -12.72 10.02
C GLN A 212 13.39 -11.95 8.72
N ASN A 213 14.42 -11.18 8.31
CA ASN A 213 14.39 -10.48 7.02
C ASN A 213 14.27 -11.47 5.86
N ARG A 214 13.38 -11.16 4.92
CA ARG A 214 13.12 -11.92 3.69
C ARG A 214 13.36 -11.08 2.45
N GLN A 215 12.78 -9.88 2.41
CA GLN A 215 13.03 -8.88 1.37
C GLN A 215 13.68 -7.66 2.03
N ASP A 216 14.68 -7.09 1.38
CA ASP A 216 15.36 -5.87 1.85
C ASP A 216 15.94 -5.14 0.64
N SER A 217 15.22 -4.12 0.16
CA SER A 217 15.56 -3.43 -1.07
C SER A 217 15.10 -1.96 -1.01
N SER A 218 15.31 -1.22 -2.10
CA SER A 218 14.87 0.16 -2.24
C SER A 218 14.08 0.37 -3.53
N THR A 219 13.11 1.29 -3.51
CA THR A 219 12.36 1.72 -4.69
C THR A 219 13.26 2.31 -5.79
N LYS A 220 14.47 2.74 -5.47
CA LYS A 220 15.46 3.14 -6.49
C LYS A 220 15.83 2.03 -7.47
N ASN A 221 15.63 0.76 -7.07
CA ASN A 221 15.90 -0.42 -7.88
C ASN A 221 14.75 -0.77 -8.84
N MET A 222 13.64 -0.03 -8.82
CA MET A 222 12.58 -0.17 -9.83
C MET A 222 13.16 0.05 -11.22
N PHE A 223 12.80 -0.82 -12.19
CA PHE A 223 13.17 -0.68 -13.59
C PHE A 223 12.36 0.44 -14.24
N ILE A 224 11.03 0.35 -14.21
CA ILE A 224 10.13 1.40 -14.65
C ILE A 224 9.83 2.30 -13.46
N LYS A 225 10.15 3.59 -13.59
CA LYS A 225 9.99 4.57 -12.52
C LYS A 225 8.55 5.05 -12.37
N ILE A 226 8.17 5.55 -11.20
CA ILE A 226 6.81 5.98 -10.91
C ILE A 226 6.26 6.98 -11.94
N PRO A 227 7.01 8.01 -12.40
CA PRO A 227 6.53 8.91 -13.44
C PRO A 227 6.15 8.20 -14.73
N SER A 228 7.00 7.28 -15.21
CA SER A 228 6.74 6.48 -16.41
C SER A 228 5.56 5.53 -16.22
N ILE A 229 5.43 4.89 -15.05
CA ILE A 229 4.28 4.01 -14.74
C ILE A 229 2.96 4.77 -14.90
N ILE A 230 2.86 5.97 -14.31
CA ILE A 230 1.62 6.77 -14.38
C ILE A 230 1.36 7.23 -15.81
N SER A 231 2.38 7.70 -16.51
CA SER A 231 2.26 8.13 -17.91
C SER A 231 1.73 6.98 -18.78
N GLU A 232 2.41 5.83 -18.77
CA GLU A 232 2.05 4.66 -19.57
C GLU A 232 0.64 4.14 -19.23
N LEU A 233 0.31 3.97 -17.96
CA LEU A 233 -1.02 3.52 -17.55
C LEU A 233 -2.11 4.52 -17.94
N SER A 234 -1.82 5.83 -17.86
CA SER A 234 -2.78 6.85 -18.27
C SER A 234 -3.03 6.86 -19.78
N ASN A 235 -2.09 6.38 -20.59
CA ASN A 235 -2.28 6.21 -22.04
C ASN A 235 -3.22 5.04 -22.36
N VAL A 236 -3.21 4.00 -21.52
CA VAL A 236 -4.06 2.81 -21.68
C VAL A 236 -5.47 3.06 -21.16
N MET A 237 -5.60 3.57 -19.94
CA MET A 237 -6.89 3.75 -19.26
C MET A 237 -6.97 5.09 -18.52
N THR A 238 -8.17 5.55 -18.23
CA THR A 238 -8.35 6.67 -17.29
C THR A 238 -7.97 6.21 -15.89
N LEU A 239 -7.05 6.93 -15.26
CA LEU A 239 -6.76 6.79 -13.85
C LEU A 239 -7.69 7.69 -13.06
N GLU A 240 -8.36 7.15 -12.05
CA GLU A 240 -9.38 7.84 -11.26
C GLU A 240 -8.87 8.15 -9.86
N LYS A 241 -9.45 9.17 -9.24
CA LYS A 241 -9.21 9.50 -7.83
C LYS A 241 -9.43 8.26 -6.95
N GLY A 242 -8.40 7.90 -6.17
CA GLY A 242 -8.44 6.73 -5.30
C GLY A 242 -8.02 5.42 -5.95
N ASP A 243 -7.63 5.40 -7.23
CA ASP A 243 -6.94 4.25 -7.82
C ASP A 243 -5.65 3.97 -7.05
N ILE A 244 -5.36 2.68 -6.84
CA ILE A 244 -4.14 2.20 -6.20
C ILE A 244 -3.27 1.57 -7.27
N ILE A 245 -2.07 2.10 -7.48
CA ILE A 245 -1.05 1.53 -8.37
C ILE A 245 0.02 0.89 -7.50
N VAL A 246 0.19 -0.42 -7.61
CA VAL A 246 1.13 -1.25 -6.84
C VAL A 246 2.32 -1.54 -7.74
N THR A 247 3.53 -1.12 -7.32
CA THR A 247 4.66 -0.85 -8.22
C THR A 247 5.58 -2.03 -8.52
N GLY A 248 5.21 -3.22 -8.06
CA GLY A 248 6.04 -4.42 -8.15
C GLY A 248 6.91 -4.65 -6.92
N THR A 249 7.29 -5.90 -6.69
CA THR A 249 8.06 -6.35 -5.53
C THR A 249 9.54 -6.55 -5.85
N PRO A 250 10.47 -6.31 -4.90
CA PRO A 250 11.86 -6.69 -5.02
C PRO A 250 12.06 -8.21 -4.84
N ASP A 251 13.29 -8.65 -5.02
CA ASP A 251 13.75 -10.02 -4.75
C ASP A 251 13.59 -10.45 -3.28
N GLY A 252 13.71 -11.75 -3.02
CA GLY A 252 13.60 -12.35 -1.68
C GLY A 252 12.23 -13.00 -1.40
N VAL A 253 11.37 -13.18 -2.42
CA VAL A 253 10.14 -13.97 -2.30
C VAL A 253 10.44 -15.47 -2.13
N ALA A 254 9.47 -16.27 -1.70
CA ALA A 254 9.67 -17.71 -1.52
C ALA A 254 9.70 -18.48 -2.85
N LEU A 255 9.02 -17.97 -3.86
CA LEU A 255 9.01 -18.60 -5.19
C LEU A 255 10.43 -18.69 -5.77
N ASN A 256 10.80 -19.88 -6.22
CA ASN A 256 12.13 -20.21 -6.78
C ASN A 256 13.33 -19.98 -5.83
N ASN A 257 13.08 -19.77 -4.53
CA ASN A 257 14.12 -19.65 -3.53
C ASN A 257 14.10 -20.87 -2.60
N PRO A 258 14.94 -21.89 -2.84
CA PRO A 258 14.89 -23.14 -2.10
C PRO A 258 15.20 -22.99 -0.59
N ASN A 259 15.85 -21.90 -0.20
CA ASN A 259 16.18 -21.60 1.19
C ASN A 259 15.11 -20.79 1.91
N THR A 260 14.07 -20.36 1.20
CA THR A 260 12.99 -19.51 1.73
C THR A 260 11.67 -20.29 1.68
N PRO A 261 11.14 -20.75 2.82
CA PRO A 261 9.89 -21.48 2.83
C PRO A 261 8.71 -20.57 2.51
N PHE A 262 7.67 -21.13 1.87
CA PHE A 262 6.36 -20.50 1.78
C PHE A 262 5.75 -20.27 3.15
N LEU A 263 4.83 -19.32 3.22
CA LEU A 263 4.11 -18.97 4.45
C LEU A 263 3.32 -20.15 5.01
N LYS A 264 3.29 -20.25 6.35
CA LYS A 264 2.59 -21.29 7.09
C LYS A 264 1.61 -20.66 8.08
N ASN A 265 0.61 -21.44 8.48
CA ASN A 265 -0.34 -21.01 9.50
C ASN A 265 0.37 -20.50 10.76
N GLY A 266 -0.06 -19.33 11.23
CA GLY A 266 0.48 -18.64 12.40
C GLY A 266 1.71 -17.77 12.12
N ASP A 267 2.24 -17.75 10.89
CA ASP A 267 3.34 -16.85 10.53
C ASP A 267 2.92 -15.39 10.68
N LYS A 268 3.80 -14.58 11.28
CA LYS A 268 3.67 -13.15 11.39
C LYS A 268 4.44 -12.48 10.25
N ILE A 269 3.74 -11.70 9.45
CA ILE A 269 4.29 -10.96 8.32
C ILE A 269 4.38 -9.49 8.71
N GLU A 270 5.56 -8.92 8.63
CA GLU A 270 5.82 -7.50 8.87
C GLU A 270 6.40 -6.90 7.59
N THR A 271 5.67 -5.96 6.98
CA THR A 271 6.15 -5.20 5.83
C THR A 271 6.35 -3.75 6.23
N VAL A 272 7.53 -3.21 5.92
CA VAL A 272 7.97 -1.90 6.41
C VAL A 272 8.57 -1.11 5.26
N SER A 273 8.17 0.16 5.15
CA SER A 273 8.91 1.13 4.37
C SER A 273 9.55 2.15 5.29
N TYR A 274 10.87 2.25 5.22
CA TYR A 274 11.61 3.29 5.93
C TYR A 274 11.69 4.53 5.04
N THR A 275 11.21 5.65 5.53
CA THR A 275 11.45 6.94 4.87
C THR A 275 12.63 7.61 5.55
N HIS A 276 13.67 7.97 4.82
CA HIS A 276 14.76 8.80 5.29
C HIS A 276 14.27 10.27 5.45
N LEU A 277 13.37 10.49 6.40
CA LEU A 277 12.88 11.82 6.74
C LEU A 277 13.25 12.17 8.17
N ARG A 278 14.36 12.94 8.30
CA ARG A 278 14.81 13.72 9.48
C ARG A 278 14.47 13.16 10.87
N ALA A 279 15.51 12.86 11.64
CA ALA A 279 15.70 12.84 13.10
C ALA A 279 14.69 12.12 14.02
N HIS A 280 13.50 11.72 13.57
CA HIS A 280 12.58 10.84 14.29
C HIS A 280 12.00 9.83 13.29
N GLU A 281 12.67 8.70 13.15
CA GLU A 281 12.24 7.59 12.29
C GLU A 281 10.91 7.03 12.79
N THR A 282 9.83 7.36 12.09
CA THR A 282 8.56 6.67 12.31
C THR A 282 8.53 5.45 11.41
N LEU A 283 8.78 4.29 11.98
CA LEU A 283 8.61 3.00 11.32
C LEU A 283 7.15 2.86 10.85
N ARG A 284 6.98 2.51 9.58
CA ARG A 284 5.67 2.16 9.02
C ARG A 284 5.59 0.65 8.94
N TYR A 285 4.76 0.06 9.78
CA TYR A 285 4.55 -1.38 9.83
C TYR A 285 3.17 -1.74 9.29
N LEU A 286 3.15 -2.67 8.38
CA LEU A 286 1.96 -3.45 8.07
C LEU A 286 2.20 -4.84 8.65
N VAL A 287 1.44 -5.20 9.67
CA VAL A 287 1.57 -6.49 10.37
C VAL A 287 0.32 -7.32 10.10
N CYS A 288 0.50 -8.53 9.62
CA CYS A 288 -0.59 -9.47 9.40
C CYS A 288 -0.21 -10.86 9.90
N ARG A 289 -1.21 -11.67 10.23
CA ARG A 289 -1.06 -13.10 10.53
C ARG A 289 -1.69 -13.93 9.43
N LEU A 290 -1.10 -15.06 9.15
CA LEU A 290 -1.69 -16.06 8.29
C LEU A 290 -2.59 -16.99 9.08
N LEU A 291 -3.85 -17.12 8.66
CA LEU A 291 -4.78 -18.14 9.12
C LEU A 291 -5.12 -19.10 7.97
N LEU A 292 -5.05 -20.39 8.24
CA LEU A 292 -5.52 -21.43 7.33
C LEU A 292 -6.98 -21.76 7.65
N GLU A 293 -7.83 -21.68 6.65
CA GLU A 293 -9.22 -22.13 6.68
C GLU A 293 -9.38 -23.56 6.18
#